data_a41d9c4eeb09a602360a7eca7e55cda3
#
_entry.id   a41d9c4eeb09a602360a7eca7e55cda3
#
_cell.length_a   1.000
_cell.length_b   1.000
_cell.length_c   1.000
_cell.angle_alpha   90.00
_cell.angle_beta   90.00
_cell.angle_gamma   90.00
#
_symmetry.space_group_name_H-M   'P 1'
#
loop_
_entity.id
_entity.type
_entity.pdbx_description
1 polymer ?
#
loop_
_entity_poly.entity_id
_entity_poly.type
_entity_poly.pdbx_seq_one_letter_code
_entity_poly.pdbx_strand_id
1 'polypeptide(L)'
;MIVEISDDFDLGKIADSGQCFRWTETERNSYRIIAGESCLFMTSLGDNRYDVECTTDQYEYFWKKYFDLQENYHSIRSRIDPEQDPFLWQAARLEQGIRILRQDPWEMLITFILSQNKNIPAIRCCVERLAKRCGNEKTDSRGQIYYGFPGPGALAALSEKELRECGLGYRWKYVHAAAAAVAAGEIDLERLINADEDTTMTVLTGLYGVGIKVANCVSLFGLHHTDAFPIDVWVRRILAEQYPDGYPFQRYSPYNGVCQQYMFAYYKIGRAHV
;
A
#
# COMPACT_ATOMS: atom_id res chain seq x y z
N MET A 1 -12.11 20.20 7.68
CA MET A 1 -11.09 21.17 8.14
C MET A 1 -10.01 21.32 7.10
N ILE A 2 -9.41 22.51 6.95
CA ILE A 2 -8.30 22.70 6.01
C ILE A 2 -6.98 22.43 6.73
N VAL A 3 -6.13 21.61 6.10
CA VAL A 3 -4.77 21.30 6.56
C VAL A 3 -3.77 21.67 5.48
N GLU A 4 -2.54 22.00 5.88
CA GLU A 4 -1.43 22.23 4.97
C GLU A 4 -0.43 21.07 5.08
N ILE A 5 -0.03 20.52 3.93
CA ILE A 5 0.99 19.47 3.84
C ILE A 5 2.08 20.02 2.90
N SER A 6 3.12 20.57 3.48
CA SER A 6 4.17 21.29 2.76
C SER A 6 5.24 20.39 2.12
N ASP A 7 5.38 19.14 2.59
CA ASP A 7 6.27 18.15 1.99
C ASP A 7 5.61 17.46 0.79
N ASP A 8 6.38 16.70 0.03
CA ASP A 8 5.92 15.94 -1.14
C ASP A 8 4.66 15.12 -0.82
N PHE A 9 3.49 15.51 -1.38
CA PHE A 9 2.21 14.83 -1.17
C PHE A 9 1.25 15.08 -2.33
N ASP A 10 0.79 14.02 -2.98
CA ASP A 10 -0.18 14.07 -4.08
C ASP A 10 -1.18 12.92 -3.97
N LEU A 11 -2.47 13.24 -3.73
CA LEU A 11 -3.53 12.25 -3.55
C LEU A 11 -3.68 11.32 -4.75
N GLY A 12 -3.65 11.87 -5.96
CA GLY A 12 -3.82 11.10 -7.20
C GLY A 12 -2.68 10.13 -7.42
N LYS A 13 -1.45 10.60 -7.29
CA LYS A 13 -0.26 9.75 -7.44
C LYS A 13 -0.20 8.65 -6.39
N ILE A 14 -0.54 8.96 -5.14
CA ILE A 14 -0.62 7.94 -4.08
C ILE A 14 -1.70 6.91 -4.42
N ALA A 15 -2.90 7.34 -4.84
CA ALA A 15 -4.00 6.45 -5.20
C ALA A 15 -3.66 5.51 -6.36
N ASP A 16 -2.84 5.97 -7.33
CA ASP A 16 -2.45 5.23 -8.53
C ASP A 16 -1.13 4.47 -8.40
N SER A 17 -0.41 4.64 -7.30
CA SER A 17 0.89 4.02 -7.06
C SER A 17 0.84 2.49 -6.88
N GLY A 18 -0.36 1.92 -6.72
CA GLY A 18 -0.57 0.47 -6.57
C GLY A 18 -0.32 -0.08 -5.17
N GLN A 19 -0.23 0.78 -4.17
CA GLN A 19 -0.05 0.41 -2.76
C GLN A 19 -1.34 0.38 -1.95
N CYS A 20 -2.40 1.09 -2.38
CA CYS A 20 -3.67 1.18 -1.68
C CYS A 20 -4.84 0.77 -2.58
N PHE A 21 -5.81 0.07 -2.03
CA PHE A 21 -6.88 -0.55 -2.82
C PHE A 21 -8.28 -0.10 -2.39
N ARG A 22 -8.38 0.68 -1.32
CA ARG A 22 -9.64 1.20 -0.75
C ARG A 22 -9.75 2.72 -0.81
N TRP A 23 -9.04 3.30 -1.79
CA TRP A 23 -9.18 4.70 -2.17
C TRP A 23 -10.05 4.79 -3.43
N THR A 24 -11.02 5.69 -3.41
CA THR A 24 -11.92 5.93 -4.55
C THR A 24 -12.00 7.41 -4.83
N GLU A 25 -11.67 7.83 -6.04
CA GLU A 25 -11.91 9.20 -6.49
C GLU A 25 -13.43 9.40 -6.61
N THR A 26 -13.96 10.37 -5.88
CA THR A 26 -15.40 10.68 -5.85
C THR A 26 -15.72 11.84 -6.79
N GLU A 27 -14.82 12.81 -6.86
CA GLU A 27 -14.83 13.95 -7.76
C GLU A 27 -13.37 14.29 -8.10
N ARG A 28 -13.16 15.16 -9.05
CA ARG A 28 -11.80 15.58 -9.45
C ARG A 28 -11.01 16.06 -8.24
N ASN A 29 -9.86 15.43 -7.97
CA ASN A 29 -8.97 15.69 -6.83
C ASN A 29 -9.59 15.44 -5.45
N SER A 30 -10.72 14.74 -5.37
CA SER A 30 -11.41 14.37 -4.13
C SER A 30 -11.45 12.85 -3.98
N TYR A 31 -11.02 12.36 -2.84
CA TYR A 31 -10.91 10.93 -2.58
C TYR A 31 -11.66 10.52 -1.32
N ARG A 32 -12.38 9.41 -1.41
CA ARG A 32 -12.87 8.66 -0.26
C ARG A 32 -11.84 7.59 0.07
N ILE A 33 -11.32 7.62 1.27
CA ILE A 33 -10.22 6.79 1.74
C ILE A 33 -10.73 5.94 2.90
N ILE A 34 -10.66 4.61 2.74
CA ILE A 34 -10.97 3.67 3.83
C ILE A 34 -9.65 3.04 4.27
N ALA A 35 -9.36 3.12 5.56
CA ALA A 35 -8.17 2.56 6.19
C ALA A 35 -8.54 1.91 7.53
N GLY A 36 -8.36 0.59 7.62
CA GLY A 36 -8.84 -0.18 8.76
C GLY A 36 -10.34 0.05 9.01
N GLU A 37 -10.68 0.64 10.15
CA GLU A 37 -12.04 0.93 10.59
C GLU A 37 -12.47 2.39 10.33
N SER A 38 -11.61 3.20 9.68
CA SER A 38 -11.81 4.64 9.48
C SER A 38 -12.09 4.97 8.02
N CYS A 39 -12.90 6.02 7.81
CA CYS A 39 -13.16 6.59 6.49
C CYS A 39 -12.90 8.09 6.50
N LEU A 40 -12.23 8.60 5.46
CA LEU A 40 -11.91 10.00 5.26
C LEU A 40 -12.33 10.42 3.87
N PHE A 41 -12.96 11.58 3.76
CA PHE A 41 -12.99 12.34 2.51
C PHE A 41 -11.91 13.41 2.54
N MET A 42 -11.07 13.44 1.51
CA MET A 42 -9.97 14.38 1.40
C MET A 42 -9.93 14.97 -0.01
N THR A 43 -9.91 16.31 -0.09
CA THR A 43 -9.91 17.05 -1.35
C THR A 43 -8.68 17.95 -1.42
N SER A 44 -7.94 17.87 -2.53
CA SER A 44 -6.85 18.83 -2.80
C SER A 44 -7.43 20.16 -3.27
N LEU A 45 -7.07 21.24 -2.56
CA LEU A 45 -7.47 22.61 -2.87
C LEU A 45 -6.40 23.38 -3.68
N GLY A 46 -5.27 22.71 -4.00
CA GLY A 46 -4.08 23.36 -4.55
C GLY A 46 -3.22 24.01 -3.47
N ASP A 47 -2.02 24.46 -3.86
CA ASP A 47 -1.06 25.14 -2.98
C ASP A 47 -0.81 24.41 -1.64
N ASN A 48 -0.63 23.09 -1.71
CA ASN A 48 -0.40 22.19 -0.56
C ASN A 48 -1.52 22.21 0.51
N ARG A 49 -2.71 22.72 0.17
CA ARG A 49 -3.88 22.75 1.07
C ARG A 49 -4.86 21.64 0.73
N TYR A 50 -5.39 21.03 1.77
CA TYR A 50 -6.33 19.92 1.67
C TYR A 50 -7.50 20.12 2.62
N ASP A 51 -8.72 19.94 2.10
CA ASP A 51 -9.90 19.83 2.96
C ASP A 51 -10.07 18.36 3.39
N VAL A 52 -10.13 18.14 4.70
CA VAL A 52 -10.26 16.81 5.31
C VAL A 52 -11.51 16.75 6.17
N GLU A 53 -12.39 15.78 5.88
CA GLU A 53 -13.65 15.57 6.59
C GLU A 53 -13.47 14.62 7.78
N CYS A 54 -12.76 15.09 8.80
CA CYS A 54 -12.59 14.36 10.06
C CYS A 54 -12.43 15.34 11.22
N THR A 55 -12.44 14.83 12.45
CA THR A 55 -12.11 15.64 13.65
C THR A 55 -10.61 15.91 13.71
N THR A 56 -10.21 16.94 14.46
CA THR A 56 -8.79 17.25 14.71
C THR A 56 -8.07 16.05 15.33
N ASP A 57 -8.68 15.38 16.29
CA ASP A 57 -8.08 14.21 16.94
C ASP A 57 -7.87 13.04 15.95
N GLN A 58 -8.86 12.76 15.10
CA GLN A 58 -8.70 11.73 14.04
C GLN A 58 -7.56 12.08 13.10
N TYR A 59 -7.43 13.36 12.71
CA TYR A 59 -6.34 13.79 11.85
C TYR A 59 -4.99 13.64 12.53
N GLU A 60 -4.84 14.17 13.75
CA GLU A 60 -3.57 14.19 14.48
C GLU A 60 -3.09 12.78 14.87
N TYR A 61 -3.97 11.90 15.37
CA TYR A 61 -3.58 10.62 15.93
C TYR A 61 -3.67 9.45 14.96
N PHE A 62 -4.43 9.58 13.85
CA PHE A 62 -4.56 8.51 12.88
C PHE A 62 -4.09 8.91 11.48
N TRP A 63 -4.68 9.94 10.86
CA TRP A 63 -4.44 10.23 9.45
C TRP A 63 -3.04 10.77 9.19
N LYS A 64 -2.47 11.59 10.05
CA LYS A 64 -1.06 12.03 9.93
C LYS A 64 -0.10 10.85 9.92
N LYS A 65 -0.34 9.84 10.78
CA LYS A 65 0.45 8.63 10.80
C LYS A 65 0.22 7.81 9.54
N TYR A 66 -1.04 7.61 9.14
CA TYR A 66 -1.40 6.85 7.94
C TYR A 66 -0.73 7.39 6.68
N PHE A 67 -0.72 8.71 6.50
CA PHE A 67 -0.07 9.39 5.38
C PHE A 67 1.44 9.55 5.54
N ASP A 68 2.02 9.03 6.61
CA ASP A 68 3.45 9.15 6.93
C ASP A 68 3.97 10.59 6.92
N LEU A 69 3.19 11.56 7.45
CA LEU A 69 3.51 12.99 7.38
C LEU A 69 4.68 13.41 8.28
N GLN A 70 5.22 12.50 9.10
CA GLN A 70 6.40 12.76 9.93
C GLN A 70 7.71 12.56 9.17
N GLU A 71 7.69 11.78 8.07
CA GLU A 71 8.86 11.54 7.23
C GLU A 71 8.98 12.64 6.17
N ASN A 72 10.21 13.04 5.86
CA ASN A 72 10.52 14.08 4.89
C ASN A 72 10.88 13.49 3.53
N TYR A 73 9.90 13.33 2.65
CA TYR A 73 10.07 12.75 1.32
C TYR A 73 10.84 13.65 0.35
N HIS A 74 10.75 14.97 0.52
CA HIS A 74 11.60 15.88 -0.22
C HIS A 74 13.09 15.62 0.07
N SER A 75 13.45 15.40 1.34
CA SER A 75 14.83 15.05 1.72
C SER A 75 15.28 13.72 1.12
N ILE A 76 14.41 12.69 1.12
CA ILE A 76 14.70 11.39 0.49
C ILE A 76 14.98 11.59 -0.99
N ARG A 77 14.10 12.27 -1.70
CA ARG A 77 14.19 12.53 -3.14
C ARG A 77 15.45 13.36 -3.50
N SER A 78 15.81 14.32 -2.65
CA SER A 78 16.97 15.20 -2.87
C SER A 78 18.32 14.48 -2.78
N ARG A 79 18.36 13.23 -2.27
CA ARG A 79 19.59 12.41 -2.26
C ARG A 79 19.90 11.76 -3.61
N ILE A 80 18.95 11.80 -4.56
CA ILE A 80 19.12 11.18 -5.87
C ILE A 80 19.88 12.16 -6.75
N ASP A 81 21.12 11.79 -7.09
CA ASP A 81 22.02 12.58 -7.89
C ASP A 81 21.74 12.38 -9.39
N PRO A 82 21.39 13.44 -10.14
CA PRO A 82 21.09 13.35 -11.57
C PRO A 82 22.27 12.89 -12.44
N GLU A 83 23.52 13.11 -12.00
CA GLU A 83 24.69 12.66 -12.73
C GLU A 83 24.99 11.18 -12.53
N GLN A 84 24.65 10.65 -11.35
CA GLN A 84 24.91 9.25 -11.00
C GLN A 84 23.73 8.31 -11.34
N ASP A 85 22.47 8.82 -11.30
CA ASP A 85 21.28 8.05 -11.62
C ASP A 85 20.23 8.94 -12.30
N PRO A 86 20.43 9.29 -13.57
CA PRO A 86 19.54 10.19 -14.30
C PRO A 86 18.12 9.61 -14.46
N PHE A 87 17.99 8.29 -14.55
CA PHE A 87 16.68 7.64 -14.68
C PHE A 87 15.85 7.76 -13.39
N LEU A 88 16.43 7.38 -12.25
CA LEU A 88 15.73 7.48 -10.97
C LEU A 88 15.47 8.94 -10.60
N TRP A 89 16.41 9.85 -10.87
CA TRP A 89 16.21 11.28 -10.65
C TRP A 89 15.01 11.82 -11.43
N GLN A 90 14.89 11.47 -12.72
CA GLN A 90 13.77 11.87 -13.55
C GLN A 90 12.45 11.28 -13.03
N ALA A 91 12.44 9.98 -12.68
CA ALA A 91 11.31 9.30 -12.10
C ALA A 91 10.84 9.98 -10.80
N ALA A 92 11.76 10.21 -9.87
CA ALA A 92 11.47 10.84 -8.59
C ALA A 92 10.98 12.28 -8.72
N ARG A 93 11.47 13.02 -9.72
CA ARG A 93 11.00 14.38 -10.03
C ARG A 93 9.58 14.40 -10.57
N LEU A 94 9.26 13.51 -11.51
CA LEU A 94 7.93 13.47 -12.13
C LEU A 94 6.89 12.84 -11.21
N GLU A 95 7.31 11.89 -10.38
CA GLU A 95 6.43 11.20 -9.42
C GLU A 95 6.54 11.80 -8.00
N GLN A 96 7.04 13.02 -7.88
CA GLN A 96 7.00 13.78 -6.65
C GLN A 96 5.58 13.80 -6.08
N GLY A 97 5.47 13.53 -4.78
CA GLY A 97 4.19 13.44 -4.06
C GLY A 97 3.75 12.02 -3.75
N ILE A 98 4.39 10.98 -4.32
CA ILE A 98 4.20 9.61 -3.87
C ILE A 98 4.87 9.44 -2.51
N ARG A 99 4.14 8.82 -1.57
CA ARG A 99 4.61 8.44 -0.24
C ARG A 99 4.29 6.97 0.02
N ILE A 100 5.02 6.33 0.91
CA ILE A 100 4.65 5.00 1.40
C ILE A 100 3.69 5.17 2.57
N LEU A 101 2.45 4.73 2.41
CA LEU A 101 1.44 4.82 3.45
C LEU A 101 1.74 3.85 4.60
N ARG A 102 1.39 4.22 5.82
CA ARG A 102 1.41 3.30 6.98
C ARG A 102 0.07 2.60 7.10
N GLN A 103 -0.07 1.55 6.31
CA GLN A 103 -1.29 0.77 6.24
C GLN A 103 -1.29 -0.36 7.27
N ASP A 104 -2.46 -0.91 7.55
CA ASP A 104 -2.62 -2.06 8.44
C ASP A 104 -1.89 -3.29 7.88
N PRO A 105 -0.96 -3.91 8.61
CA PRO A 105 -0.19 -5.06 8.14
C PRO A 105 -1.06 -6.25 7.74
N TRP A 106 -2.17 -6.47 8.48
CA TRP A 106 -3.08 -7.57 8.21
C TRP A 106 -3.86 -7.33 6.91
N GLU A 107 -4.43 -6.16 6.72
CA GLU A 107 -5.11 -5.80 5.48
C GLU A 107 -4.16 -5.92 4.28
N MET A 108 -2.90 -5.49 4.42
CA MET A 108 -1.91 -5.57 3.35
C MET A 108 -1.50 -7.01 3.06
N LEU A 109 -1.34 -7.87 4.07
CA LEU A 109 -1.04 -9.28 3.86
C LEU A 109 -2.12 -9.95 2.98
N ILE A 110 -3.38 -9.79 3.35
CA ILE A 110 -4.49 -10.38 2.58
C ILE A 110 -4.60 -9.77 1.18
N THR A 111 -4.49 -8.46 1.07
CA THR A 111 -4.59 -7.74 -0.20
C THR A 111 -3.48 -8.16 -1.17
N PHE A 112 -2.24 -8.29 -0.70
CA PHE A 112 -1.15 -8.74 -1.58
C PHE A 112 -1.17 -10.23 -1.88
N ILE A 113 -1.73 -11.08 -1.02
CA ILE A 113 -2.09 -12.46 -1.40
C ILE A 113 -3.11 -12.44 -2.55
N LEU A 114 -4.11 -11.59 -2.49
CA LEU A 114 -5.13 -11.45 -3.54
C LEU A 114 -4.56 -10.87 -4.83
N SER A 115 -3.49 -10.07 -4.76
CA SER A 115 -2.89 -9.40 -5.93
C SER A 115 -2.23 -10.34 -6.94
N GLN A 116 -1.93 -11.58 -6.55
CA GLN A 116 -1.27 -12.57 -7.41
C GLN A 116 -2.11 -12.84 -8.68
N ASN A 117 -1.55 -12.58 -9.86
CA ASN A 117 -2.23 -12.73 -11.16
C ASN A 117 -3.60 -12.03 -11.22
N LYS A 118 -3.74 -10.83 -10.66
CA LYS A 118 -4.94 -10.01 -10.74
C LYS A 118 -4.57 -8.56 -11.09
N ASN A 119 -5.46 -7.90 -11.83
CA ASN A 119 -5.37 -6.45 -12.04
C ASN A 119 -5.96 -5.69 -10.83
N ILE A 120 -5.62 -4.41 -10.71
CA ILE A 120 -6.03 -3.54 -9.60
C ILE A 120 -7.56 -3.50 -9.41
N PRO A 121 -8.41 -3.34 -10.46
CA PRO A 121 -9.86 -3.36 -10.28
C PRO A 121 -10.38 -4.67 -9.67
N ALA A 122 -9.83 -5.81 -10.09
CA ALA A 122 -10.25 -7.10 -9.54
C ALA A 122 -9.78 -7.31 -8.10
N ILE A 123 -8.62 -6.75 -7.70
CA ILE A 123 -8.16 -6.77 -6.32
C ILE A 123 -9.10 -5.93 -5.45
N ARG A 124 -9.38 -4.68 -5.84
CA ARG A 124 -10.32 -3.77 -5.16
C ARG A 124 -11.68 -4.45 -4.95
N CYS A 125 -12.21 -5.09 -5.99
CA CYS A 125 -13.48 -5.81 -5.91
C CYS A 125 -13.46 -6.96 -4.89
N CYS A 126 -12.39 -7.75 -4.83
CA CYS A 126 -12.26 -8.84 -3.86
C CYS A 126 -12.15 -8.30 -2.43
N VAL A 127 -11.34 -7.26 -2.20
CA VAL A 127 -11.16 -6.62 -0.89
C VAL A 127 -12.49 -6.07 -0.37
N GLU A 128 -13.24 -5.34 -1.19
CA GLU A 128 -14.55 -4.80 -0.80
C GLU A 128 -15.60 -5.88 -0.56
N ARG A 129 -15.56 -6.99 -1.32
CA ARG A 129 -16.46 -8.13 -1.08
C ARG A 129 -16.15 -8.82 0.25
N LEU A 130 -14.88 -8.99 0.59
CA LEU A 130 -14.48 -9.53 1.90
C LEU A 130 -14.91 -8.59 3.03
N ALA A 131 -14.65 -7.29 2.89
CA ALA A 131 -15.07 -6.30 3.87
C ALA A 131 -16.60 -6.33 4.08
N LYS A 132 -17.37 -6.35 3.02
CA LYS A 132 -18.84 -6.44 3.09
C LYS A 132 -19.34 -7.78 3.66
N ARG A 133 -18.60 -8.89 3.46
CA ARG A 133 -19.01 -10.23 3.90
C ARG A 133 -18.89 -10.41 5.41
N CYS A 134 -17.80 -9.93 6.00
CA CYS A 134 -17.50 -10.19 7.41
C CYS A 134 -16.75 -9.06 8.13
N GLY A 135 -16.66 -7.86 7.53
CA GLY A 135 -16.18 -6.66 8.20
C GLY A 135 -17.29 -5.94 8.96
N ASN A 136 -16.92 -5.00 9.81
CA ASN A 136 -17.86 -4.21 10.60
C ASN A 136 -18.53 -3.14 9.73
N GLU A 137 -19.86 -3.13 9.72
CA GLU A 137 -20.63 -2.07 9.05
C GLU A 137 -20.49 -0.74 9.78
N LYS A 138 -20.25 0.31 9.04
CA LYS A 138 -20.05 1.68 9.54
C LYS A 138 -20.71 2.69 8.62
N THR A 139 -20.83 3.92 9.10
CA THR A 139 -21.35 5.05 8.33
C THR A 139 -20.27 6.15 8.27
N ASP A 140 -20.00 6.65 7.08
CA ASP A 140 -19.05 7.75 6.89
C ASP A 140 -19.66 9.13 7.21
N SER A 141 -18.85 10.20 7.10
CA SER A 141 -19.28 11.58 7.40
C SER A 141 -20.42 12.09 6.51
N ARG A 142 -20.66 11.43 5.36
CA ARG A 142 -21.70 11.77 4.39
C ARG A 142 -22.94 10.86 4.47
N GLY A 143 -23.00 10.00 5.51
CA GLY A 143 -24.11 9.09 5.74
C GLY A 143 -24.13 7.84 4.86
N GLN A 144 -23.03 7.53 4.16
CA GLN A 144 -22.91 6.34 3.32
C GLN A 144 -22.33 5.17 4.12
N ILE A 145 -22.90 3.98 3.90
CA ILE A 145 -22.41 2.74 4.52
C ILE A 145 -21.05 2.37 3.90
N TYR A 146 -20.13 1.93 4.76
CA TYR A 146 -18.90 1.25 4.40
C TYR A 146 -18.61 0.13 5.40
N TYR A 147 -17.65 -0.70 5.09
CA TYR A 147 -17.25 -1.82 5.95
C TYR A 147 -15.79 -1.71 6.30
N GLY A 148 -15.43 -1.88 7.58
CA GLY A 148 -14.07 -2.06 8.01
C GLY A 148 -13.46 -3.33 7.40
N PHE A 149 -12.12 -3.43 7.35
CA PHE A 149 -11.50 -4.66 6.89
C PHE A 149 -11.68 -5.76 7.96
N PRO A 150 -12.08 -6.99 7.56
CA PRO A 150 -12.39 -8.05 8.54
C PRO A 150 -11.14 -8.52 9.27
N GLY A 151 -11.27 -8.72 10.57
CA GLY A 151 -10.19 -9.29 11.37
C GLY A 151 -9.86 -10.75 11.01
N PRO A 152 -8.68 -11.25 11.44
CA PRO A 152 -8.22 -12.60 11.11
C PRO A 152 -9.21 -13.70 11.48
N GLY A 153 -9.81 -13.65 12.67
CA GLY A 153 -10.79 -14.62 13.13
C GLY A 153 -12.06 -14.66 12.28
N ALA A 154 -12.54 -13.49 11.84
CA ALA A 154 -13.72 -13.40 10.97
C ALA A 154 -13.44 -14.00 9.58
N LEU A 155 -12.26 -13.78 9.02
CA LEU A 155 -11.86 -14.41 7.75
C LEU A 155 -11.62 -15.92 7.88
N ALA A 156 -10.99 -16.36 8.96
CA ALA A 156 -10.75 -17.77 9.23
C ALA A 156 -12.03 -18.60 9.41
N ALA A 157 -13.12 -17.94 9.87
CA ALA A 157 -14.42 -18.58 10.05
C ALA A 157 -15.20 -18.79 8.73
N LEU A 158 -14.80 -18.15 7.62
CA LEU A 158 -15.48 -18.29 6.35
C LEU A 158 -15.16 -19.64 5.69
N SER A 159 -16.19 -20.28 5.13
CA SER A 159 -16.05 -21.48 4.33
C SER A 159 -15.38 -21.21 2.99
N GLU A 160 -14.85 -22.27 2.35
CA GLU A 160 -14.30 -22.19 0.98
C GLU A 160 -15.32 -21.55 0.02
N LYS A 161 -16.60 -21.94 0.12
CA LYS A 161 -17.66 -21.43 -0.76
C LYS A 161 -17.78 -19.92 -0.61
N GLU A 162 -17.85 -19.41 0.61
CA GLU A 162 -17.97 -17.96 0.90
C GLU A 162 -16.76 -17.17 0.40
N LEU A 163 -15.55 -17.68 0.62
CA LEU A 163 -14.33 -17.04 0.12
C LEU A 163 -14.30 -17.02 -1.43
N ARG A 164 -14.75 -18.10 -2.08
CA ARG A 164 -14.84 -18.13 -3.55
C ARG A 164 -15.88 -17.17 -4.10
N GLU A 165 -17.02 -17.00 -3.42
CA GLU A 165 -18.06 -16.01 -3.75
C GLU A 165 -17.53 -14.57 -3.67
N CYS A 166 -16.54 -14.29 -2.81
CA CYS A 166 -15.83 -13.02 -2.78
C CYS A 166 -14.84 -12.82 -3.95
N GLY A 167 -14.73 -13.79 -4.85
CA GLY A 167 -13.89 -13.69 -6.06
C GLY A 167 -12.43 -14.09 -5.86
N LEU A 168 -12.10 -14.80 -4.78
CA LEU A 168 -10.72 -15.18 -4.47
C LEU A 168 -10.17 -16.24 -5.43
N GLY A 169 -11.02 -17.04 -6.07
CA GLY A 169 -10.59 -18.15 -6.93
C GLY A 169 -9.72 -19.15 -6.14
N TYR A 170 -8.60 -19.59 -6.69
CA TYR A 170 -7.68 -20.53 -6.01
C TYR A 170 -6.98 -19.94 -4.78
N ARG A 171 -6.97 -18.61 -4.62
CA ARG A 171 -6.31 -17.90 -3.53
C ARG A 171 -7.04 -18.02 -2.20
N TRP A 172 -8.28 -18.53 -2.22
CA TRP A 172 -9.06 -18.72 -1.01
C TRP A 172 -8.29 -19.50 0.05
N LYS A 173 -7.57 -20.55 -0.35
CA LYS A 173 -6.78 -21.38 0.56
C LYS A 173 -5.59 -20.65 1.16
N TYR A 174 -4.98 -19.72 0.44
CA TYR A 174 -3.89 -18.89 0.95
C TYR A 174 -4.39 -17.87 1.96
N VAL A 175 -5.51 -17.21 1.64
CA VAL A 175 -6.18 -16.27 2.55
C VAL A 175 -6.67 -16.97 3.80
N HIS A 176 -7.31 -18.14 3.68
CA HIS A 176 -7.78 -18.92 4.82
C HIS A 176 -6.63 -19.39 5.72
N ALA A 177 -5.55 -19.91 5.13
CA ALA A 177 -4.38 -20.35 5.90
C ALA A 177 -3.71 -19.18 6.63
N ALA A 178 -3.52 -18.03 5.97
CA ALA A 178 -2.99 -16.83 6.60
C ALA A 178 -3.91 -16.33 7.73
N ALA A 179 -5.22 -16.35 7.52
CA ALA A 179 -6.20 -15.94 8.52
C ALA A 179 -6.19 -16.87 9.76
N ALA A 180 -6.09 -18.17 9.54
CA ALA A 180 -5.99 -19.14 10.63
C ALA A 180 -4.70 -18.96 11.44
N ALA A 181 -3.56 -18.80 10.78
CA ALA A 181 -2.26 -18.64 11.44
C ALA A 181 -2.20 -17.34 12.28
N VAL A 182 -2.69 -16.22 11.75
CA VAL A 182 -2.72 -14.95 12.49
C VAL A 182 -3.76 -15.00 13.62
N ALA A 183 -4.94 -15.58 13.38
CA ALA A 183 -5.97 -15.73 14.42
C ALA A 183 -5.52 -16.65 15.58
N ALA A 184 -4.72 -17.68 15.28
CA ALA A 184 -4.15 -18.56 16.30
C ALA A 184 -2.96 -17.95 17.04
N GLY A 185 -2.47 -16.77 16.64
CA GLY A 185 -1.28 -16.15 17.23
C GLY A 185 0.04 -16.82 16.84
N GLU A 186 0.02 -17.68 15.81
CA GLU A 186 1.24 -18.28 15.24
C GLU A 186 2.11 -17.23 14.56
N ILE A 187 1.47 -16.18 14.02
CA ILE A 187 2.13 -15.04 13.40
C ILE A 187 1.59 -13.75 14.03
N ASP A 188 2.52 -12.97 14.57
CA ASP A 188 2.28 -11.65 15.13
C ASP A 188 2.84 -10.59 14.17
N LEU A 189 1.96 -10.01 13.34
CA LEU A 189 2.36 -9.01 12.35
C LEU A 189 2.84 -7.70 12.98
N GLU A 190 2.32 -7.35 14.17
CA GLU A 190 2.76 -6.14 14.89
C GLU A 190 4.22 -6.25 15.34
N ARG A 191 4.65 -7.45 15.74
CA ARG A 191 6.06 -7.68 16.09
C ARG A 191 6.99 -7.55 14.88
N LEU A 192 6.49 -7.85 13.66
CA LEU A 192 7.28 -7.74 12.45
C LEU A 192 7.56 -6.27 12.05
N ILE A 193 6.78 -5.31 12.52
CA ILE A 193 7.02 -3.87 12.24
C ILE A 193 8.42 -3.43 12.66
N ASN A 194 8.96 -4.04 13.75
CA ASN A 194 10.28 -3.71 14.29
C ASN A 194 11.30 -4.84 14.09
N ALA A 195 10.97 -5.86 13.30
CA ALA A 195 11.88 -6.96 13.01
C ALA A 195 12.86 -6.58 11.89
N ASP A 196 14.00 -7.26 11.85
CA ASP A 196 14.92 -7.16 10.72
C ASP A 196 14.36 -7.83 9.45
N GLU A 197 15.00 -7.54 8.32
CA GLU A 197 14.58 -8.05 7.01
C GLU A 197 14.57 -9.57 6.95
N ASP A 198 15.62 -10.23 7.45
CA ASP A 198 15.76 -11.69 7.38
C ASP A 198 14.65 -12.39 8.20
N THR A 199 14.38 -11.90 9.39
CA THR A 199 13.28 -12.37 10.24
C THR A 199 11.94 -12.17 9.55
N THR A 200 11.70 -10.97 9.03
CA THR A 200 10.46 -10.60 8.34
C THR A 200 10.22 -11.48 7.12
N MET A 201 11.24 -11.63 6.25
CA MET A 201 11.14 -12.45 5.05
C MET A 201 10.94 -13.92 5.37
N THR A 202 11.62 -14.45 6.40
CA THR A 202 11.46 -15.83 6.86
C THR A 202 10.03 -16.10 7.31
N VAL A 203 9.46 -15.25 8.15
CA VAL A 203 8.09 -15.40 8.66
C VAL A 203 7.07 -15.28 7.53
N LEU A 204 7.17 -14.24 6.69
CA LEU A 204 6.19 -13.99 5.64
C LEU A 204 6.23 -15.07 4.54
N THR A 205 7.41 -15.52 4.11
CA THR A 205 7.54 -16.56 3.08
C THR A 205 7.22 -17.97 3.61
N GLY A 206 7.21 -18.16 4.92
CA GLY A 206 6.70 -19.37 5.57
C GLY A 206 5.18 -19.55 5.44
N LEU A 207 4.44 -18.48 5.17
CA LEU A 207 3.00 -18.54 4.94
C LEU A 207 2.66 -19.23 3.62
N TYR A 208 1.68 -20.11 3.65
CA TYR A 208 1.23 -20.83 2.45
C TYR A 208 0.75 -19.88 1.34
N GLY A 209 1.43 -19.92 0.20
CA GLY A 209 1.10 -19.10 -0.96
C GLY A 209 1.70 -17.69 -0.94
N VAL A 210 2.56 -17.37 0.02
CA VAL A 210 3.32 -16.12 0.08
C VAL A 210 4.73 -16.35 -0.46
N GLY A 211 5.02 -15.84 -1.64
CA GLY A 211 6.36 -15.85 -2.22
C GLY A 211 7.11 -14.54 -1.94
N ILE A 212 8.39 -14.48 -2.34
CA ILE A 212 9.28 -13.34 -2.11
C ILE A 212 8.65 -11.99 -2.53
N LYS A 213 7.99 -11.93 -3.71
CA LYS A 213 7.33 -10.69 -4.17
C LYS A 213 6.23 -10.22 -3.23
N VAL A 214 5.36 -11.13 -2.79
CA VAL A 214 4.26 -10.81 -1.88
C VAL A 214 4.82 -10.40 -0.52
N ALA A 215 5.81 -11.11 0.01
CA ALA A 215 6.49 -10.78 1.26
C ALA A 215 7.09 -9.36 1.21
N ASN A 216 7.81 -9.01 0.14
CA ASN A 216 8.33 -7.64 -0.03
C ASN A 216 7.23 -6.58 -0.12
N CYS A 217 6.10 -6.87 -0.77
CA CYS A 217 4.97 -5.94 -0.78
C CYS A 217 4.39 -5.73 0.63
N VAL A 218 4.23 -6.80 1.41
CA VAL A 218 3.75 -6.70 2.79
C VAL A 218 4.76 -5.95 3.66
N SER A 219 6.07 -6.23 3.50
CA SER A 219 7.14 -5.52 4.20
C SER A 219 7.09 -4.02 3.92
N LEU A 220 7.01 -3.62 2.65
CA LEU A 220 6.99 -2.21 2.27
C LEU A 220 5.69 -1.52 2.69
N PHE A 221 4.54 -2.07 2.30
CA PHE A 221 3.25 -1.36 2.38
C PHE A 221 2.43 -1.68 3.63
N GLY A 222 2.74 -2.74 4.35
CA GLY A 222 2.09 -3.10 5.61
C GLY A 222 2.98 -2.83 6.83
N LEU A 223 4.23 -3.30 6.77
CA LEU A 223 5.16 -3.14 7.89
C LEU A 223 5.95 -1.82 7.82
N HIS A 224 5.86 -1.10 6.72
CA HIS A 224 6.56 0.16 6.45
C HIS A 224 8.10 0.02 6.50
N HIS A 225 8.61 -1.12 6.08
CA HIS A 225 10.03 -1.33 5.87
C HIS A 225 10.45 -0.68 4.56
N THR A 226 10.84 0.59 4.61
CA THR A 226 11.07 1.45 3.43
C THR A 226 12.24 1.01 2.55
N ASP A 227 13.03 0.06 3.02
CA ASP A 227 14.12 -0.56 2.25
C ASP A 227 13.67 -1.83 1.48
N ALA A 228 12.50 -2.38 1.78
CA ALA A 228 11.95 -3.52 1.07
C ALA A 228 11.66 -3.16 -0.40
N PHE A 229 12.05 -4.08 -1.31
CA PHE A 229 12.05 -3.80 -2.75
C PHE A 229 11.24 -4.84 -3.52
N PRO A 230 9.92 -4.68 -3.65
CA PRO A 230 9.07 -5.61 -4.40
C PRO A 230 9.44 -5.64 -5.87
N ILE A 231 9.83 -6.81 -6.38
CA ILE A 231 10.15 -7.01 -7.80
C ILE A 231 8.99 -7.75 -8.48
N ASP A 232 8.16 -7.00 -9.18
CA ASP A 232 7.15 -7.52 -10.09
C ASP A 232 7.66 -7.59 -11.54
N VAL A 233 6.77 -7.89 -12.48
CA VAL A 233 7.12 -7.94 -13.91
C VAL A 233 7.61 -6.59 -14.44
N TRP A 234 7.04 -5.49 -13.96
CA TRP A 234 7.40 -4.14 -14.41
C TRP A 234 8.75 -3.72 -13.83
N VAL A 235 8.93 -3.88 -12.52
CA VAL A 235 10.21 -3.58 -11.86
C VAL A 235 11.33 -4.41 -12.42
N ARG A 236 11.09 -5.70 -12.73
CA ARG A 236 12.10 -6.55 -13.39
C ARG A 236 12.53 -6.01 -14.74
N ARG A 237 11.60 -5.48 -15.55
CA ARG A 237 11.91 -4.83 -16.83
C ARG A 237 12.72 -3.56 -16.64
N ILE A 238 12.32 -2.72 -15.68
CA ILE A 238 13.06 -1.49 -15.33
C ILE A 238 14.50 -1.83 -14.97
N LEU A 239 14.70 -2.83 -14.09
CA LEU A 239 16.03 -3.24 -13.68
C LEU A 239 16.87 -3.73 -14.86
N ALA A 240 16.30 -4.53 -15.75
CA ALA A 240 17.00 -5.04 -16.94
C ALA A 240 17.33 -3.93 -17.94
N GLU A 241 16.48 -2.93 -18.12
CA GLU A 241 16.65 -1.85 -19.09
C GLU A 241 17.54 -0.72 -18.57
N GLN A 242 17.41 -0.36 -17.29
CA GLN A 242 18.03 0.84 -16.71
C GLN A 242 19.25 0.53 -15.83
N TYR A 243 19.34 -0.69 -15.28
CA TYR A 243 20.39 -1.11 -14.36
C TYR A 243 21.02 -2.46 -14.77
N PRO A 244 21.61 -2.57 -15.98
CA PRO A 244 22.18 -3.82 -16.47
C PRO A 244 23.33 -4.33 -15.59
N ASP A 245 24.06 -3.43 -14.91
CA ASP A 245 25.15 -3.75 -13.98
C ASP A 245 24.67 -3.94 -12.52
N GLY A 246 23.36 -3.90 -12.29
CA GLY A 246 22.72 -4.03 -10.98
C GLY A 246 22.27 -2.71 -10.36
N TYR A 247 21.16 -2.76 -9.63
CA TYR A 247 20.65 -1.60 -8.91
C TYR A 247 21.49 -1.29 -7.66
N PRO A 248 21.85 -0.04 -7.38
CA PRO A 248 22.76 0.31 -6.29
C PRO A 248 22.05 0.40 -4.92
N PHE A 249 21.58 -0.73 -4.40
CA PHE A 249 20.81 -0.82 -3.15
C PHE A 249 21.47 -0.07 -1.98
N GLN A 250 22.76 -0.19 -1.81
CA GLN A 250 23.48 0.45 -0.70
C GLN A 250 23.42 1.99 -0.74
N ARG A 251 23.31 2.57 -1.95
CA ARG A 251 23.24 4.03 -2.14
C ARG A 251 21.94 4.61 -1.61
N TYR A 252 20.84 3.89 -1.81
CA TYR A 252 19.49 4.39 -1.53
C TYR A 252 18.89 3.85 -0.24
N SER A 253 19.60 2.92 0.43
CA SER A 253 19.18 2.45 1.76
C SER A 253 19.13 3.61 2.76
N PRO A 254 18.11 3.69 3.61
CA PRO A 254 17.04 2.71 3.86
C PRO A 254 15.74 3.01 3.06
N TYR A 255 15.82 3.64 1.89
CA TYR A 255 14.65 4.11 1.11
C TYR A 255 14.53 3.45 -0.27
N ASN A 256 15.07 2.23 -0.45
CA ASN A 256 15.01 1.52 -1.72
C ASN A 256 13.57 1.30 -2.21
N GLY A 257 12.62 1.02 -1.29
CA GLY A 257 11.20 0.86 -1.60
C GLY A 257 10.53 2.16 -2.06
N VAL A 258 10.94 3.30 -1.52
CA VAL A 258 10.49 4.62 -1.99
C VAL A 258 10.98 4.89 -3.42
N CYS A 259 12.27 4.64 -3.67
CA CYS A 259 12.87 4.75 -5.01
C CYS A 259 12.18 3.80 -6.00
N GLN A 260 11.89 2.58 -5.59
CA GLN A 260 11.16 1.59 -6.40
C GLN A 260 9.77 2.11 -6.79
N GLN A 261 9.06 2.81 -5.89
CA GLN A 261 7.74 3.36 -6.18
C GLN A 261 7.80 4.50 -7.21
N TYR A 262 8.81 5.37 -7.15
CA TYR A 262 9.03 6.38 -8.19
C TYR A 262 9.28 5.73 -9.55
N MET A 263 10.16 4.74 -9.62
CA MET A 263 10.46 4.02 -10.86
C MET A 263 9.23 3.30 -11.43
N PHE A 264 8.48 2.62 -10.56
CA PHE A 264 7.28 1.87 -10.96
C PHE A 264 6.19 2.78 -11.52
N ALA A 265 5.87 3.87 -10.83
CA ALA A 265 4.85 4.82 -11.26
C ALA A 265 5.24 5.50 -12.58
N TYR A 266 6.47 6.01 -12.67
CA TYR A 266 6.99 6.66 -13.88
C TYR A 266 6.96 5.75 -15.10
N TYR A 267 7.41 4.50 -14.95
CA TYR A 267 7.46 3.55 -16.06
C TYR A 267 6.07 3.10 -16.52
N LYS A 268 5.14 2.94 -15.58
CA LYS A 268 3.75 2.58 -15.88
C LYS A 268 3.02 3.69 -16.64
N ILE A 269 3.19 4.96 -16.23
CA ILE A 269 2.56 6.12 -16.89
C ILE A 269 3.14 6.30 -18.29
N GLY A 270 4.47 6.21 -18.46
CA GLY A 270 5.12 6.36 -19.75
C GLY A 270 4.65 5.36 -20.82
N ARG A 271 4.18 4.17 -20.41
CA ARG A 271 3.63 3.15 -21.33
C ARG A 271 2.11 3.20 -21.50
N ALA A 272 1.39 3.89 -20.63
CA ALA A 272 -0.05 4.10 -20.82
C ALA A 272 -0.35 5.10 -21.96
N HIS A 273 0.67 5.81 -22.44
CA HIS A 273 0.58 6.80 -23.53
C HIS A 273 1.26 6.33 -24.83
N VAL A 274 1.68 5.07 -24.91
CA VAL A 274 2.20 4.41 -26.12
C VAL A 274 1.26 3.26 -26.49
#